data_7361f57049dca38031917413caa4f918
#
_entry.id   7361f57049dca38031917413caa4f918
#
_cell.length_a   1.000
_cell.length_b   1.000
_cell.length_c   1.000
_cell.angle_alpha   90.00
_cell.angle_beta   90.00
_cell.angle_gamma   90.00
#
_symmetry.space_group_name_H-M   'P 1'
#
loop_
_entity.id
_entity.type
_entity.pdbx_description
1 polymer ?
#
loop_
_entity_poly.entity_id
_entity_poly.type
_entity_poly.pdbx_seq_one_letter_code
_entity_poly.pdbx_strand_id
1 'polypeptide(L)'
;FFNSELKVLSTKYFDIIYPEESKEAAKLLYENADNYYEILSQKYKLEQVYRFPVTLIPNYDTFNAYFSTYGYNRIVMFDTRCNDEMLVYKDDFLKVFYHELTHAINYNIRNKFWYGFRKVFGDNSIGASFVANTAMAEGTAVLEESSTGEGRLNSEYANHIFKQSLIENVKINYSDIPGVRDVYPSDLQYKFGSKFYQWVHDKYGEEKFTEFWHRCVNVKNLTYTRAFKKAFGVSIKKAWKEFIEEQNFAQVNSEPWQEEEVDLVFNEKYVSRYS
;
A
#
# COMPACT_ATOMS: atom_id res chain seq x y z
N PHE A 1 10.10 13.03 25.47
CA PHE A 1 8.82 12.71 26.14
C PHE A 1 7.92 13.91 25.95
N PHE A 2 6.81 13.71 25.26
CA PHE A 2 5.86 14.75 24.90
C PHE A 2 5.13 15.22 26.16
N ASN A 3 5.30 16.46 26.50
CA ASN A 3 4.52 17.14 27.56
C ASN A 3 3.38 17.96 26.91
N SER A 4 2.97 17.59 25.70
CA SER A 4 1.90 18.27 24.98
C SER A 4 0.55 17.69 25.36
N GLU A 5 -0.39 18.57 25.66
CA GLU A 5 -1.78 18.21 25.89
C GLU A 5 -2.37 17.63 24.58
N LEU A 6 -2.91 16.42 24.66
CA LEU A 6 -3.56 15.79 23.51
C LEU A 6 -4.99 16.28 23.37
N LYS A 7 -5.36 16.63 22.16
CA LYS A 7 -6.71 17.04 21.76
C LYS A 7 -7.36 15.97 20.90
N VAL A 8 -8.66 15.98 20.83
CA VAL A 8 -9.44 15.05 20.00
C VAL A 8 -10.44 15.83 19.16
N LEU A 9 -10.39 15.61 17.84
CA LEU A 9 -11.42 16.00 16.89
C LEU A 9 -12.21 14.76 16.48
N SER A 10 -13.50 14.74 16.77
CA SER A 10 -14.37 13.61 16.44
C SER A 10 -15.17 13.93 15.18
N THR A 11 -15.11 13.02 14.20
CA THR A 11 -15.95 13.01 13.00
C THR A 11 -17.00 11.89 13.10
N LYS A 12 -17.69 11.57 12.03
CA LYS A 12 -18.64 10.45 11.98
C LYS A 12 -17.94 9.08 12.14
N TYR A 13 -16.75 8.91 11.57
CA TYR A 13 -16.05 7.63 11.52
C TYR A 13 -14.68 7.63 12.22
N PHE A 14 -14.20 8.79 12.70
CA PHE A 14 -12.86 8.90 13.27
C PHE A 14 -12.85 9.69 14.59
N ASP A 15 -11.90 9.31 15.46
CA ASP A 15 -11.42 10.12 16.56
C ASP A 15 -9.96 10.50 16.28
N ILE A 16 -9.74 11.74 15.84
CA ILE A 16 -8.43 12.25 15.47
C ILE A 16 -7.77 12.80 16.73
N ILE A 17 -6.72 12.13 17.19
CA ILE A 17 -5.98 12.44 18.42
C ILE A 17 -4.68 13.12 18.02
N TYR A 18 -4.47 14.33 18.51
CA TYR A 18 -3.34 15.15 18.06
C TYR A 18 -2.84 16.11 19.15
N PRO A 19 -1.54 16.45 19.18
CA PRO A 19 -1.01 17.58 19.96
C PRO A 19 -1.18 18.90 19.17
N GLU A 20 -0.98 20.05 19.82
CA GLU A 20 -1.18 21.37 19.18
C GLU A 20 -0.35 21.55 17.91
N GLU A 21 0.85 20.97 17.87
CA GLU A 21 1.76 21.04 16.73
C GLU A 21 1.16 20.43 15.44
N SER A 22 0.30 19.41 15.58
CA SER A 22 -0.36 18.72 14.46
C SER A 22 -1.77 19.24 14.16
N LYS A 23 -2.14 20.41 14.64
CA LYS A 23 -3.49 20.98 14.50
C LYS A 23 -3.93 21.14 13.04
N GLU A 24 -3.06 21.60 12.15
CA GLU A 24 -3.39 21.78 10.74
C GLU A 24 -3.60 20.42 10.03
N ALA A 25 -2.78 19.44 10.35
CA ALA A 25 -2.96 18.07 9.85
C ALA A 25 -4.27 17.44 10.36
N ALA A 26 -4.59 17.65 11.64
CA ALA A 26 -5.85 17.18 12.22
C ALA A 26 -7.07 17.81 11.54
N LYS A 27 -7.00 19.12 11.23
CA LYS A 27 -8.06 19.81 10.50
C LYS A 27 -8.21 19.26 9.07
N LEU A 28 -7.09 19.02 8.39
CA LEU A 28 -7.10 18.44 7.05
C LEU A 28 -7.78 17.05 7.01
N LEU A 29 -7.51 16.20 8.00
CA LEU A 29 -8.22 14.92 8.17
C LEU A 29 -9.69 15.12 8.51
N TYR A 30 -10.01 16.04 9.41
CA TYR A 30 -11.39 16.33 9.78
C TYR A 30 -12.26 16.69 8.57
N GLU A 31 -11.72 17.42 7.62
CA GLU A 31 -12.42 17.87 6.42
C GLU A 31 -12.58 16.76 5.37
N ASN A 32 -11.72 15.73 5.34
CA ASN A 32 -11.65 14.77 4.23
C ASN A 32 -11.92 13.31 4.63
N ALA A 33 -11.62 12.92 5.86
CA ALA A 33 -11.55 11.51 6.23
C ALA A 33 -12.89 10.77 6.11
N ASP A 34 -13.99 11.40 6.48
CA ASP A 34 -15.31 10.77 6.41
C ASP A 34 -15.74 10.47 4.97
N ASN A 35 -15.45 11.38 4.04
CA ASN A 35 -15.71 11.16 2.63
C ASN A 35 -14.89 9.98 2.07
N TYR A 36 -13.62 9.88 2.44
CA TYR A 36 -12.77 8.75 2.05
C TYR A 36 -13.26 7.42 2.60
N TYR A 37 -13.72 7.42 3.85
CA TYR A 37 -14.32 6.24 4.45
C TYR A 37 -15.58 5.80 3.67
N GLU A 38 -16.46 6.72 3.32
CA GLU A 38 -17.70 6.41 2.59
C GLU A 38 -17.39 5.84 1.20
N ILE A 39 -16.44 6.42 0.47
CA ILE A 39 -16.00 5.92 -0.85
C ILE A 39 -15.48 4.49 -0.73
N LEU A 40 -14.51 4.24 0.14
CA LEU A 40 -13.88 2.92 0.27
C LEU A 40 -14.84 1.87 0.84
N SER A 41 -15.63 2.23 1.86
CA SER A 41 -16.59 1.30 2.45
C SER A 41 -17.69 0.88 1.48
N GLN A 42 -18.14 1.78 0.62
CA GLN A 42 -19.09 1.47 -0.46
C GLN A 42 -18.43 0.58 -1.52
N LYS A 43 -17.23 0.94 -1.99
CA LYS A 43 -16.49 0.20 -3.01
C LYS A 43 -16.23 -1.24 -2.59
N TYR A 44 -15.75 -1.44 -1.36
CA TYR A 44 -15.44 -2.77 -0.80
C TYR A 44 -16.64 -3.44 -0.12
N LYS A 45 -17.84 -2.87 -0.22
CA LYS A 45 -19.09 -3.43 0.33
C LYS A 45 -18.93 -3.81 1.80
N LEU A 46 -18.38 -2.88 2.60
CA LEU A 46 -18.17 -3.09 4.03
C LEU A 46 -19.54 -3.16 4.75
N GLU A 47 -19.88 -4.32 5.32
CA GLU A 47 -21.19 -4.53 5.94
C GLU A 47 -21.37 -3.83 7.29
N GLN A 48 -20.27 -3.45 7.93
CA GLN A 48 -20.25 -2.92 9.27
C GLN A 48 -19.65 -1.52 9.27
N VAL A 49 -20.24 -0.65 10.07
CA VAL A 49 -19.64 0.67 10.34
C VAL A 49 -18.58 0.52 11.42
N TYR A 50 -17.40 1.05 11.16
CA TYR A 50 -16.30 1.11 12.12
C TYR A 50 -15.97 2.56 12.44
N ARG A 51 -15.47 2.79 13.64
CA ARG A 51 -14.90 4.04 14.08
C ARG A 51 -13.43 3.81 14.40
N PHE A 52 -12.56 4.58 13.80
CA PHE A 52 -11.12 4.40 13.95
C PHE A 52 -10.50 5.58 14.70
N PRO A 53 -9.73 5.34 15.76
CA PRO A 53 -8.79 6.34 16.24
C PRO A 53 -7.66 6.56 15.24
N VAL A 54 -7.38 7.84 14.98
CA VAL A 54 -6.25 8.29 14.16
C VAL A 54 -5.34 9.12 15.06
N THR A 55 -4.12 8.67 15.26
CA THR A 55 -3.16 9.38 16.12
C THR A 55 -2.13 10.07 15.24
N LEU A 56 -1.97 11.38 15.46
CA LEU A 56 -0.94 12.18 14.80
C LEU A 56 0.27 12.33 15.72
N ILE A 57 1.45 12.04 15.18
CA ILE A 57 2.73 12.12 15.89
C ILE A 57 3.61 13.13 15.16
N PRO A 58 3.80 14.34 15.72
CA PRO A 58 4.70 15.35 15.15
C PRO A 58 6.17 15.02 15.43
N ASN A 59 7.07 15.73 14.76
CA ASN A 59 8.50 15.72 15.05
C ASN A 59 9.16 14.33 14.97
N TYR A 60 8.75 13.53 14.01
CA TYR A 60 9.42 12.28 13.67
C TYR A 60 10.35 12.48 12.46
N ASP A 61 11.45 11.73 12.37
CA ASP A 61 12.46 11.95 11.35
C ASP A 61 12.01 11.54 9.94
N THR A 62 10.99 10.72 9.85
CA THR A 62 10.51 10.16 8.58
C THR A 62 9.00 10.33 8.46
N PHE A 63 8.55 10.83 7.32
CA PHE A 63 7.13 10.81 6.96
C PHE A 63 6.71 9.36 6.73
N ASN A 64 5.73 8.89 7.50
CA ASN A 64 5.22 7.53 7.40
C ASN A 64 3.82 7.45 8.03
N ALA A 65 3.13 6.35 7.80
CA ALA A 65 1.92 5.99 8.50
C ALA A 65 1.79 4.48 8.59
N TYR A 66 0.91 3.99 9.44
CA TYR A 66 0.53 2.59 9.46
C TYR A 66 -0.85 2.37 10.04
N PHE A 67 -1.55 1.38 9.51
CA PHE A 67 -2.74 0.80 10.13
C PHE A 67 -2.34 -0.41 10.97
N SER A 68 -2.94 -0.56 12.14
CA SER A 68 -2.72 -1.71 13.02
C SER A 68 -4.02 -2.23 13.59
N THR A 69 -4.13 -3.56 13.63
CA THR A 69 -5.21 -4.28 14.32
C THR A 69 -4.77 -4.82 15.68
N TYR A 70 -3.48 -4.71 16.02
CA TYR A 70 -2.96 -5.23 17.28
C TYR A 70 -3.52 -4.45 18.48
N GLY A 71 -4.24 -5.15 19.36
CA GLY A 71 -5.00 -4.58 20.46
C GLY A 71 -6.35 -4.01 20.02
N TYR A 72 -6.35 -3.06 19.12
CA TYR A 72 -7.53 -2.44 18.50
C TYR A 72 -7.19 -1.80 17.17
N ASN A 73 -8.18 -1.64 16.30
CA ASN A 73 -8.01 -0.97 15.02
C ASN A 73 -7.63 0.49 15.23
N ARG A 74 -6.50 0.91 14.66
CA ARG A 74 -6.03 2.31 14.69
C ARG A 74 -5.18 2.64 13.49
N ILE A 75 -5.20 3.91 13.13
CA ILE A 75 -4.26 4.50 12.16
C ILE A 75 -3.30 5.40 12.95
N VAL A 76 -2.03 5.31 12.66
CA VAL A 76 -1.01 6.23 13.19
C VAL A 76 -0.34 6.91 12.02
N MET A 77 -0.25 8.24 12.08
CA MET A 77 0.39 9.04 11.05
C MET A 77 1.48 9.91 11.68
N PHE A 78 2.65 9.86 11.08
CA PHE A 78 3.75 10.75 11.46
C PHE A 78 3.57 12.06 10.70
N ASP A 79 3.15 13.09 11.44
CA ASP A 79 2.94 14.44 10.94
C ASP A 79 4.28 15.20 10.90
N THR A 80 5.12 14.76 10.00
CA THR A 80 6.42 15.35 9.74
C THR A 80 6.41 15.93 8.34
N ARG A 81 6.99 17.10 8.15
CA ARG A 81 7.21 17.62 6.81
C ARG A 81 8.20 16.71 6.10
N CYS A 82 7.75 16.11 5.01
CA CYS A 82 8.62 15.31 4.21
C CYS A 82 9.75 16.18 3.63
N ASN A 83 10.99 15.78 3.90
CA ASN A 83 12.16 16.40 3.29
C ASN A 83 12.48 15.80 1.93
N ASP A 84 11.64 14.88 1.45
CA ASP A 84 11.77 14.32 0.11
C ASP A 84 11.26 15.35 -0.90
N GLU A 85 12.13 15.82 -1.77
CA GLU A 85 11.83 16.82 -2.82
C GLU A 85 10.72 16.37 -3.78
N MET A 86 10.36 15.08 -3.74
CA MET A 86 9.34 14.48 -4.61
C MET A 86 7.93 14.54 -4.03
N LEU A 87 7.73 15.00 -2.80
CA LEU A 87 6.44 14.94 -2.11
C LEU A 87 5.91 16.34 -1.78
N VAL A 88 4.66 16.60 -2.20
CA VAL A 88 3.89 17.78 -1.82
C VAL A 88 3.09 17.46 -0.56
N TYR A 89 3.51 17.97 0.58
CA TYR A 89 3.03 17.61 1.92
C TYR A 89 1.49 17.45 2.03
N LYS A 90 0.73 18.40 1.53
CA LYS A 90 -0.73 18.37 1.67
C LYS A 90 -1.37 17.16 0.99
N ASP A 91 -1.02 16.97 -0.27
CA ASP A 91 -1.66 15.92 -1.09
C ASP A 91 -1.12 14.55 -0.72
N ASP A 92 0.16 14.46 -0.37
CA ASP A 92 0.78 13.20 0.05
C ASP A 92 0.30 12.76 1.42
N PHE A 93 0.08 13.67 2.35
CA PHE A 93 -0.48 13.36 3.66
C PHE A 93 -1.87 12.71 3.54
N LEU A 94 -2.75 13.27 2.70
CA LEU A 94 -4.06 12.69 2.46
C LEU A 94 -4.00 11.39 1.67
N LYS A 95 -3.06 11.24 0.72
CA LYS A 95 -2.86 9.98 -0.01
C LYS A 95 -2.39 8.87 0.90
N VAL A 96 -1.43 9.14 1.78
CA VAL A 96 -0.96 8.17 2.77
C VAL A 96 -2.08 7.80 3.75
N PHE A 97 -2.88 8.78 4.19
CA PHE A 97 -4.07 8.47 4.99
C PHE A 97 -5.05 7.56 4.22
N TYR A 98 -5.31 7.83 2.95
CA TYR A 98 -6.19 7.03 2.10
C TYR A 98 -5.65 5.61 1.90
N HIS A 99 -4.33 5.47 1.78
CA HIS A 99 -3.64 4.18 1.76
C HIS A 99 -3.90 3.37 3.04
N GLU A 100 -3.64 3.96 4.21
CA GLU A 100 -3.86 3.31 5.50
C GLU A 100 -5.34 3.01 5.77
N LEU A 101 -6.22 3.89 5.32
CA LEU A 101 -7.65 3.68 5.39
C LEU A 101 -8.08 2.51 4.49
N THR A 102 -7.44 2.31 3.35
CA THR A 102 -7.67 1.14 2.49
C THR A 102 -7.35 -0.16 3.23
N HIS A 103 -6.23 -0.21 3.96
CA HIS A 103 -5.93 -1.34 4.83
C HIS A 103 -6.99 -1.51 5.93
N ALA A 104 -7.39 -0.39 6.57
CA ALA A 104 -8.39 -0.42 7.62
C ALA A 104 -9.73 -0.97 7.13
N ILE A 105 -10.19 -0.58 5.96
CA ILE A 105 -11.42 -1.08 5.34
C ILE A 105 -11.28 -2.55 4.96
N ASN A 106 -10.25 -2.90 4.21
CA ASN A 106 -10.08 -4.23 3.64
C ASN A 106 -9.85 -5.30 4.72
N TYR A 107 -9.08 -4.99 5.76
CA TYR A 107 -8.86 -5.91 6.87
C TYR A 107 -10.09 -6.07 7.77
N ASN A 108 -11.02 -5.13 7.73
CA ASN A 108 -12.27 -5.20 8.45
C ASN A 108 -13.43 -5.82 7.66
N ILE A 109 -13.21 -6.26 6.42
CA ILE A 109 -14.16 -7.12 5.72
C ILE A 109 -14.31 -8.42 6.51
N ARG A 110 -15.53 -8.74 6.94
CA ARG A 110 -15.83 -9.91 7.78
C ARG A 110 -17.13 -10.56 7.33
N ASN A 111 -17.16 -11.87 7.31
CA ASN A 111 -18.39 -12.62 7.19
C ASN A 111 -19.04 -12.81 8.59
N LYS A 112 -20.24 -13.39 8.64
CA LYS A 112 -20.97 -13.61 9.89
C LYS A 112 -20.18 -14.39 10.94
N PHE A 113 -19.34 -15.34 10.53
CA PHE A 113 -18.48 -16.11 11.44
C PHE A 113 -17.44 -15.20 12.13
N TRP A 114 -16.66 -14.45 11.35
CA TRP A 114 -15.64 -13.57 11.88
C TRP A 114 -16.23 -12.40 12.67
N TYR A 115 -17.42 -11.97 12.29
CA TYR A 115 -18.14 -10.95 13.08
C TYR A 115 -18.56 -11.47 14.46
N GLY A 116 -19.07 -12.71 14.54
CA GLY A 116 -19.36 -13.35 15.82
C GLY A 116 -18.09 -13.52 16.67
N PHE A 117 -17.00 -13.91 16.05
CA PHE A 117 -15.71 -14.07 16.71
C PHE A 117 -15.17 -12.75 17.27
N ARG A 118 -15.32 -11.64 16.53
CA ARG A 118 -14.97 -10.30 16.99
C ARG A 118 -15.68 -9.88 18.29
N LYS A 119 -16.95 -10.25 18.45
CA LYS A 119 -17.70 -9.92 19.67
C LYS A 119 -17.11 -10.52 20.95
N VAL A 120 -16.35 -11.61 20.81
CA VAL A 120 -15.73 -12.32 21.94
C VAL A 120 -14.25 -11.91 22.10
N PHE A 121 -13.51 -11.79 20.99
CA PHE A 121 -12.05 -11.64 20.98
C PHE A 121 -11.58 -10.23 20.54
N GLY A 122 -12.52 -9.30 20.32
CA GLY A 122 -12.21 -7.93 19.91
C GLY A 122 -11.68 -7.83 18.47
N ASP A 123 -11.06 -6.70 18.16
CA ASP A 123 -10.59 -6.37 16.80
C ASP A 123 -9.42 -7.22 16.32
N ASN A 124 -8.70 -7.87 17.23
CA ASN A 124 -7.65 -8.85 16.89
C ASN A 124 -8.18 -10.08 16.13
N SER A 125 -9.49 -10.26 16.05
CA SER A 125 -10.13 -11.30 15.24
C SER A 125 -10.16 -10.90 13.76
N ILE A 126 -9.14 -11.25 13.05
CA ILE A 126 -8.73 -10.69 11.79
C ILE A 126 -9.35 -11.44 10.62
N GLY A 127 -10.39 -10.89 9.99
CA GLY A 127 -11.04 -11.50 8.83
C GLY A 127 -10.10 -11.70 7.63
N ALA A 128 -10.06 -10.72 6.73
CA ALA A 128 -9.29 -10.81 5.49
C ALA A 128 -7.76 -10.85 5.70
N SER A 129 -7.24 -10.15 6.71
CA SER A 129 -5.80 -10.07 6.97
C SER A 129 -5.13 -11.41 7.31
N PHE A 130 -5.93 -12.42 7.72
CA PHE A 130 -5.38 -13.76 7.97
C PHE A 130 -5.00 -14.50 6.69
N VAL A 131 -5.62 -14.17 5.57
CA VAL A 131 -5.41 -14.85 4.28
C VAL A 131 -4.73 -13.94 3.27
N ALA A 132 -5.01 -12.63 3.30
CA ALA A 132 -4.36 -11.66 2.42
C ALA A 132 -2.85 -11.62 2.68
N ASN A 133 -2.07 -11.66 1.60
CA ASN A 133 -0.63 -11.47 1.71
C ASN A 133 -0.25 -10.00 1.50
N THR A 134 0.99 -9.64 1.83
CA THR A 134 1.51 -8.28 1.72
C THR A 134 1.36 -7.72 0.31
N ALA A 135 1.61 -8.52 -0.73
CA ALA A 135 1.44 -8.08 -2.12
C ALA A 135 0.01 -7.64 -2.44
N MET A 136 -0.99 -8.39 -1.93
CA MET A 136 -2.39 -8.03 -2.10
C MET A 136 -2.75 -6.77 -1.31
N ALA A 137 -2.34 -6.71 -0.06
CA ALA A 137 -2.64 -5.60 0.81
C ALA A 137 -2.04 -4.29 0.28
N GLU A 138 -0.73 -4.27 0.09
CA GLU A 138 -0.01 -3.08 -0.39
C GLU A 138 -0.35 -2.74 -1.84
N GLY A 139 -0.45 -3.77 -2.71
CA GLY A 139 -0.82 -3.56 -4.10
C GLY A 139 -2.22 -2.95 -4.25
N THR A 140 -3.18 -3.36 -3.41
CA THR A 140 -4.51 -2.76 -3.38
C THR A 140 -4.48 -1.33 -2.84
N ALA A 141 -3.75 -1.08 -1.76
CA ALA A 141 -3.67 0.25 -1.16
C ALA A 141 -3.00 1.26 -2.11
N VAL A 142 -1.94 0.84 -2.82
CA VAL A 142 -1.31 1.67 -3.87
C VAL A 142 -2.23 1.89 -5.07
N LEU A 143 -3.04 0.90 -5.46
CA LEU A 143 -4.06 1.07 -6.50
C LEU A 143 -5.08 2.15 -6.10
N GLU A 144 -5.57 2.11 -4.87
CA GLU A 144 -6.54 3.08 -4.38
C GLU A 144 -5.95 4.49 -4.26
N GLU A 145 -4.78 4.65 -3.64
CA GLU A 145 -4.14 5.97 -3.50
C GLU A 145 -3.83 6.61 -4.86
N SER A 146 -3.69 5.80 -5.90
CA SER A 146 -3.34 6.25 -7.25
C SER A 146 -4.55 6.43 -8.17
N SER A 147 -5.76 6.18 -7.69
CA SER A 147 -7.00 6.23 -8.49
C SER A 147 -7.33 7.62 -9.05
N THR A 148 -6.77 8.67 -8.47
CA THR A 148 -6.95 10.07 -8.92
C THR A 148 -5.93 10.51 -9.98
N GLY A 149 -5.08 9.62 -10.47
CA GLY A 149 -4.05 9.93 -11.47
C GLY A 149 -2.68 10.27 -10.90
N GLU A 150 -2.58 10.43 -9.58
CA GLU A 150 -1.34 10.60 -8.83
C GLU A 150 -1.08 9.36 -7.96
N GLY A 151 -0.02 9.36 -7.16
CA GLY A 151 0.32 8.24 -6.28
C GLY A 151 1.40 7.31 -6.84
N ARG A 152 1.79 6.32 -6.03
CA ARG A 152 2.97 5.47 -6.31
C ARG A 152 2.85 4.61 -7.56
N LEU A 153 1.64 4.23 -7.96
CA LEU A 153 1.41 3.46 -9.19
C LEU A 153 1.78 4.26 -10.45
N ASN A 154 1.60 5.59 -10.39
CA ASN A 154 1.88 6.52 -11.48
C ASN A 154 3.28 7.17 -11.36
N SER A 155 4.06 6.82 -10.32
CA SER A 155 5.41 7.31 -10.13
C SER A 155 6.33 6.88 -11.28
N GLU A 156 6.98 7.86 -11.91
CA GLU A 156 7.97 7.60 -12.99
C GLU A 156 9.12 6.73 -12.50
N TYR A 157 9.58 6.95 -11.27
CA TYR A 157 10.65 6.15 -10.66
C TYR A 157 10.24 4.67 -10.49
N ALA A 158 9.06 4.41 -9.92
CA ALA A 158 8.56 3.03 -9.78
C ALA A 158 8.32 2.37 -11.15
N ASN A 159 7.84 3.15 -12.12
CA ASN A 159 7.65 2.72 -13.50
C ASN A 159 8.98 2.38 -14.18
N HIS A 160 10.00 3.20 -13.97
CA HIS A 160 11.33 2.97 -14.50
C HIS A 160 11.91 1.65 -13.96
N ILE A 161 11.91 1.45 -12.64
CA ILE A 161 12.40 0.21 -12.01
C ILE A 161 11.68 -1.01 -12.56
N PHE A 162 10.35 -0.95 -12.65
CA PHE A 162 9.55 -2.05 -13.19
C PHE A 162 9.95 -2.37 -14.64
N LYS A 163 9.98 -1.37 -15.51
CA LYS A 163 10.35 -1.53 -16.93
C LYS A 163 11.77 -2.05 -17.09
N GLN A 164 12.73 -1.43 -16.40
CA GLN A 164 14.13 -1.82 -16.47
C GLN A 164 14.35 -3.27 -16.04
N SER A 165 13.69 -3.69 -14.94
CA SER A 165 13.78 -5.08 -14.48
C SER A 165 13.30 -6.08 -15.54
N LEU A 166 12.25 -5.72 -16.30
CA LEU A 166 11.75 -6.59 -17.38
C LEU A 166 12.67 -6.60 -18.61
N ILE A 167 13.21 -5.44 -18.98
CA ILE A 167 14.20 -5.31 -20.08
C ILE A 167 15.45 -6.13 -19.79
N GLU A 168 15.94 -6.08 -18.56
CA GLU A 168 17.10 -6.85 -18.10
C GLU A 168 16.81 -8.33 -17.81
N ASN A 169 15.58 -8.77 -18.07
CA ASN A 169 15.13 -10.14 -17.81
C ASN A 169 15.34 -10.59 -16.35
N VAL A 170 15.17 -9.68 -15.39
CA VAL A 170 15.19 -10.03 -13.97
C VAL A 170 14.03 -10.97 -13.67
N LYS A 171 14.34 -12.22 -13.31
CA LYS A 171 13.32 -13.22 -13.01
C LYS A 171 12.66 -12.94 -11.67
N ILE A 172 11.46 -12.40 -11.70
CA ILE A 172 10.62 -12.16 -10.52
C ILE A 172 9.39 -13.04 -10.64
N ASN A 173 9.21 -13.96 -9.69
CA ASN A 173 8.00 -14.76 -9.59
C ASN A 173 7.00 -14.06 -8.67
N TYR A 174 5.72 -14.38 -8.81
CA TYR A 174 4.73 -13.85 -7.87
C TYR A 174 5.07 -14.15 -6.39
N SER A 175 5.67 -15.32 -6.11
CA SER A 175 6.08 -15.69 -4.75
C SER A 175 7.12 -14.77 -4.13
N ASP A 176 7.84 -14.02 -4.94
CA ASP A 176 8.89 -13.10 -4.48
C ASP A 176 8.29 -11.74 -4.03
N ILE A 177 7.07 -11.43 -4.52
CA ILE A 177 6.43 -10.13 -4.30
C ILE A 177 6.04 -9.89 -2.84
N PRO A 178 5.43 -10.85 -2.11
CA PRO A 178 5.05 -10.66 -0.71
C PRO A 178 6.22 -10.70 0.27
N GLY A 179 7.39 -11.11 -0.20
CA GLY A 179 8.58 -11.28 0.64
C GLY A 179 9.35 -9.99 0.87
N VAL A 180 10.10 -9.96 1.96
CA VAL A 180 11.15 -8.97 2.17
C VAL A 180 12.38 -9.40 1.40
N ARG A 181 12.96 -8.48 0.61
CA ARG A 181 14.20 -8.72 -0.14
C ARG A 181 15.22 -7.65 0.21
N ASP A 182 16.40 -8.10 0.59
CA ASP A 182 17.55 -7.23 0.83
C ASP A 182 18.36 -6.96 -0.45
N VAL A 183 17.87 -7.46 -1.60
CA VAL A 183 18.51 -7.28 -2.90
C VAL A 183 17.62 -6.45 -3.84
N TYR A 184 18.25 -5.69 -4.72
CA TYR A 184 17.56 -4.91 -5.73
C TYR A 184 16.89 -5.80 -6.81
N PRO A 185 15.69 -5.43 -7.28
CA PRO A 185 14.83 -4.38 -6.77
C PRO A 185 14.15 -4.78 -5.44
N SER A 186 14.15 -3.84 -4.48
CA SER A 186 13.44 -3.98 -3.20
C SER A 186 11.97 -3.52 -3.31
N ASP A 187 11.21 -3.72 -2.25
CA ASP A 187 9.83 -3.23 -2.13
C ASP A 187 8.91 -3.66 -3.28
N LEU A 188 9.05 -4.92 -3.67
CA LEU A 188 8.33 -5.49 -4.81
C LEU A 188 6.81 -5.39 -4.67
N GLN A 189 6.28 -5.44 -3.45
CA GLN A 189 4.85 -5.31 -3.16
C GLN A 189 4.29 -3.96 -3.66
N TYR A 190 5.07 -2.88 -3.56
CA TYR A 190 4.67 -1.56 -4.04
C TYR A 190 4.92 -1.36 -5.54
N LYS A 191 6.03 -1.87 -6.07
CA LYS A 191 6.48 -1.63 -7.46
C LYS A 191 5.87 -2.60 -8.45
N PHE A 192 5.85 -3.89 -8.11
CA PHE A 192 5.34 -4.97 -8.96
C PHE A 192 3.95 -5.42 -8.54
N GLY A 193 3.70 -5.51 -7.23
CA GLY A 193 2.41 -5.92 -6.69
C GLY A 193 1.31 -4.96 -7.10
N SER A 194 1.51 -3.65 -6.97
CA SER A 194 0.52 -2.65 -7.37
C SER A 194 0.16 -2.74 -8.85
N LYS A 195 1.16 -2.90 -9.73
CA LYS A 195 0.92 -3.03 -11.18
C LYS A 195 0.20 -4.33 -11.53
N PHE A 196 0.54 -5.42 -10.84
CA PHE A 196 -0.17 -6.67 -11.02
C PHE A 196 -1.63 -6.55 -10.57
N TYR A 197 -1.89 -5.92 -9.43
CA TYR A 197 -3.27 -5.74 -8.95
C TYR A 197 -4.04 -4.72 -9.75
N GLN A 198 -3.41 -3.69 -10.32
CA GLN A 198 -4.03 -2.84 -11.33
C GLN A 198 -4.44 -3.67 -12.54
N TRP A 199 -3.53 -4.47 -13.10
CA TRP A 199 -3.83 -5.32 -14.24
C TRP A 199 -4.97 -6.33 -13.93
N VAL A 200 -4.99 -6.90 -12.73
CA VAL A 200 -6.09 -7.79 -12.30
C VAL A 200 -7.41 -7.02 -12.22
N HIS A 201 -7.38 -5.82 -11.64
CA HIS A 201 -8.56 -4.95 -11.54
C HIS A 201 -9.09 -4.59 -12.93
N ASP A 202 -8.23 -4.14 -13.83
CA ASP A 202 -8.60 -3.70 -15.17
C ASP A 202 -9.12 -4.87 -16.03
N LYS A 203 -8.51 -6.03 -15.90
CA LYS A 203 -8.88 -7.22 -16.67
C LYS A 203 -10.18 -7.88 -16.22
N TYR A 204 -10.42 -7.94 -14.91
CA TYR A 204 -11.55 -8.68 -14.35
C TYR A 204 -12.66 -7.79 -13.80
N GLY A 205 -12.40 -6.52 -13.62
CA GLY A 205 -13.33 -5.51 -13.13
C GLY A 205 -13.39 -5.39 -11.62
N GLU A 206 -13.84 -4.23 -11.16
CA GLU A 206 -13.95 -3.84 -9.75
C GLU A 206 -14.79 -4.85 -8.93
N GLU A 207 -15.90 -5.32 -9.48
CA GLU A 207 -16.79 -6.24 -8.76
C GLU A 207 -16.09 -7.55 -8.38
N LYS A 208 -15.35 -8.17 -9.31
CA LYS A 208 -14.58 -9.39 -9.01
C LYS A 208 -13.39 -9.11 -8.11
N PHE A 209 -12.80 -7.92 -8.21
CA PHE A 209 -11.72 -7.51 -7.34
C PHE A 209 -12.20 -7.36 -5.88
N THR A 210 -13.36 -6.72 -5.69
CA THR A 210 -14.02 -6.65 -4.38
C THR A 210 -14.43 -8.04 -3.88
N GLU A 211 -15.00 -8.89 -4.74
CA GLU A 211 -15.33 -10.28 -4.40
C GLU A 211 -14.10 -11.07 -3.93
N PHE A 212 -12.93 -10.81 -4.50
CA PHE A 212 -11.70 -11.47 -4.08
C PHE A 212 -11.36 -11.16 -2.61
N TRP A 213 -11.51 -9.91 -2.15
CA TRP A 213 -11.36 -9.55 -0.75
C TRP A 213 -12.37 -10.30 0.15
N HIS A 214 -13.62 -10.36 -0.26
CA HIS A 214 -14.65 -11.12 0.48
C HIS A 214 -14.39 -12.63 0.50
N ARG A 215 -13.74 -13.17 -0.53
CA ARG A 215 -13.34 -14.58 -0.55
C ARG A 215 -12.20 -14.90 0.40
N CYS A 216 -11.34 -13.93 0.70
CA CYS A 216 -10.27 -14.09 1.69
C CYS A 216 -10.82 -14.29 3.12
N VAL A 217 -12.00 -13.77 3.44
CA VAL A 217 -12.64 -14.00 4.76
C VAL A 217 -13.40 -15.31 4.86
N ASN A 218 -13.53 -16.05 3.76
CA ASN A 218 -14.25 -17.32 3.78
C ASN A 218 -13.34 -18.43 4.30
N VAL A 219 -13.65 -18.94 5.48
CA VAL A 219 -12.90 -20.02 6.15
C VAL A 219 -12.68 -21.28 5.28
N LYS A 220 -13.52 -21.49 4.26
CA LYS A 220 -13.36 -22.60 3.31
C LYS A 220 -12.21 -22.37 2.32
N ASN A 221 -11.72 -21.17 2.17
CA ASN A 221 -10.64 -20.87 1.23
C ASN A 221 -9.24 -21.11 1.83
N LEU A 222 -9.05 -20.90 3.12
CA LEU A 222 -7.85 -21.16 3.92
C LEU A 222 -6.52 -20.62 3.37
N THR A 223 -6.44 -20.34 2.08
CA THR A 223 -5.25 -19.81 1.42
C THR A 223 -5.62 -18.73 0.40
N TYR A 224 -4.76 -17.74 0.32
CA TYR A 224 -4.79 -16.68 -0.65
C TYR A 224 -4.90 -17.18 -2.10
N THR A 225 -4.07 -18.16 -2.49
CA THR A 225 -4.08 -18.73 -3.85
C THR A 225 -5.40 -19.38 -4.22
N ARG A 226 -6.09 -19.99 -3.24
CA ARG A 226 -7.40 -20.59 -3.44
C ARG A 226 -8.49 -19.51 -3.57
N ALA A 227 -8.43 -18.46 -2.75
CA ALA A 227 -9.33 -17.31 -2.85
C ALA A 227 -9.20 -16.65 -4.23
N PHE A 228 -7.96 -16.39 -4.69
CA PHE A 228 -7.66 -15.84 -6.00
C PHE A 228 -8.25 -16.69 -7.13
N LYS A 229 -7.95 -18.00 -7.15
CA LYS A 229 -8.47 -18.91 -8.19
C LYS A 229 -10.00 -18.94 -8.23
N LYS A 230 -10.65 -18.83 -7.08
CA LYS A 230 -12.13 -18.82 -7.03
C LYS A 230 -12.74 -17.50 -7.48
N ALA A 231 -12.06 -16.36 -7.26
CA ALA A 231 -12.53 -15.06 -7.71
C ALA A 231 -12.37 -14.89 -9.23
N PHE A 232 -11.20 -15.26 -9.75
CA PHE A 232 -10.82 -14.94 -11.13
C PHE A 232 -10.84 -16.15 -12.09
N GLY A 233 -11.07 -17.38 -11.61
CA GLY A 233 -11.11 -18.60 -12.44
C GLY A 233 -9.74 -19.11 -12.87
N VAL A 234 -8.66 -18.44 -12.55
CA VAL A 234 -7.28 -18.73 -12.97
C VAL A 234 -6.35 -18.79 -11.76
N SER A 235 -5.29 -19.61 -11.82
CA SER A 235 -4.30 -19.62 -10.75
C SER A 235 -3.46 -18.34 -10.78
N ILE A 236 -3.02 -17.86 -9.61
CA ILE A 236 -2.21 -16.65 -9.53
C ILE A 236 -0.90 -16.76 -10.31
N LYS A 237 -0.27 -17.94 -10.36
CA LYS A 237 0.93 -18.18 -11.16
C LYS A 237 0.67 -17.99 -12.65
N LYS A 238 -0.50 -18.46 -13.14
CA LYS A 238 -0.88 -18.26 -14.54
C LYS A 238 -1.21 -16.80 -14.82
N ALA A 239 -1.94 -16.14 -13.94
CA ALA A 239 -2.25 -14.71 -14.06
C ALA A 239 -0.98 -13.84 -14.03
N TRP A 240 -0.03 -14.16 -13.16
CA TRP A 240 1.27 -13.48 -13.12
C TRP A 240 2.06 -13.63 -14.42
N LYS A 241 2.13 -14.86 -14.95
CA LYS A 241 2.80 -15.11 -16.23
C LYS A 241 2.17 -14.30 -17.35
N GLU A 242 0.84 -14.33 -17.45
CA GLU A 242 0.08 -13.55 -18.44
C GLU A 242 0.31 -12.04 -18.28
N PHE A 243 0.30 -11.53 -17.05
CA PHE A 243 0.61 -10.15 -16.76
C PHE A 243 1.99 -9.74 -17.28
N ILE A 244 3.03 -10.54 -17.02
CA ILE A 244 4.39 -10.27 -17.49
C ILE A 244 4.48 -10.34 -19.02
N GLU A 245 3.82 -11.32 -19.66
CA GLU A 245 3.80 -11.47 -21.11
C GLU A 245 3.09 -10.33 -21.83
N GLU A 246 2.07 -9.74 -21.20
CA GLU A 246 1.35 -8.58 -21.75
C GLU A 246 2.14 -7.25 -21.63
N GLN A 247 3.24 -7.22 -20.85
CA GLN A 247 4.10 -6.05 -20.72
C GLN A 247 5.01 -5.91 -21.95
N ASN A 248 4.42 -5.54 -23.09
CA ASN A 248 5.16 -5.29 -24.32
C ASN A 248 5.86 -3.93 -24.26
N PHE A 249 7.07 -3.91 -23.71
CA PHE A 249 7.92 -2.73 -23.90
C PHE A 249 8.53 -2.83 -25.31
N ALA A 250 8.27 -1.81 -26.13
CA ALA A 250 9.04 -1.66 -27.36
C ALA A 250 10.53 -1.81 -26.97
N GLN A 251 11.20 -2.77 -27.60
CA GLN A 251 12.64 -2.87 -27.42
C GLN A 251 13.21 -1.50 -27.81
N VAL A 252 13.68 -0.78 -26.81
CA VAL A 252 14.49 0.40 -27.08
C VAL A 252 15.70 -0.18 -27.81
N ASN A 253 15.81 0.10 -29.09
CA ASN A 253 17.03 -0.13 -29.82
C ASN A 253 18.10 0.76 -29.16
N SER A 254 18.69 0.24 -28.09
CA SER A 254 19.89 0.80 -27.56
C SER A 254 20.94 0.53 -28.61
N GLU A 255 21.36 1.55 -29.36
CA GLU A 255 22.65 1.47 -30.02
C GLU A 255 23.67 1.03 -28.97
N PRO A 256 24.50 0.04 -29.27
CA PRO A 256 25.47 -0.42 -28.30
C PRO A 256 26.28 0.80 -27.84
N TRP A 257 26.33 0.97 -26.52
CA TRP A 257 27.22 1.96 -25.91
C TRP A 257 28.60 1.77 -26.50
N GLN A 258 29.13 2.81 -27.11
CA GLN A 258 30.57 2.85 -27.39
C GLN A 258 31.21 3.07 -26.01
N GLU A 259 31.90 2.05 -25.53
CA GLU A 259 32.77 2.18 -24.36
C GLU A 259 33.87 3.18 -24.74
N GLU A 260 33.73 4.44 -24.33
CA GLU A 260 34.87 5.31 -24.22
C GLU A 260 35.67 4.85 -23.00
N GLU A 261 36.91 4.40 -23.19
CA GLU A 261 37.83 4.18 -22.09
C GLU A 261 38.04 5.53 -21.38
N VAL A 262 37.36 5.69 -20.26
CA VAL A 262 37.59 6.84 -19.36
C VAL A 262 38.71 6.44 -18.42
N ASP A 263 39.89 7.03 -18.61
CA ASP A 263 40.98 6.96 -17.64
C ASP A 263 40.52 7.61 -16.33
N LEU A 264 40.07 6.78 -15.40
CA LEU A 264 39.73 7.20 -14.05
C LEU A 264 41.05 7.55 -13.32
N VAL A 265 41.43 8.81 -13.33
CA VAL A 265 42.50 9.31 -12.48
C VAL A 265 41.98 9.35 -11.04
N PHE A 266 42.23 8.29 -10.29
CA PHE A 266 41.97 8.26 -8.86
C PHE A 266 42.90 9.25 -8.14
N ASN A 267 42.35 10.34 -7.64
CA ASN A 267 43.07 11.22 -6.76
C ASN A 267 42.89 10.71 -5.31
N GLU A 268 43.92 10.05 -4.78
CA GLU A 268 43.91 9.45 -3.42
C GLU A 268 43.46 10.39 -2.31
N LYS A 269 43.45 11.69 -2.53
CA LYS A 269 43.00 12.71 -1.59
C LYS A 269 41.50 12.68 -1.28
N TYR A 270 40.68 12.01 -2.10
CA TYR A 270 39.23 11.92 -1.93
C TYR A 270 38.72 10.60 -1.36
N VAL A 271 39.55 9.57 -1.30
CA VAL A 271 39.15 8.21 -0.83
C VAL A 271 39.20 8.10 0.70
N SER A 272 39.92 8.97 1.41
CA SER A 272 40.15 8.86 2.86
C SER A 272 39.01 9.39 3.75
N ARG A 273 37.84 9.76 3.21
CA ARG A 273 36.75 10.35 4.00
C ARG A 273 35.54 9.43 4.23
N TYR A 274 35.57 8.18 3.75
CA TYR A 274 34.48 7.22 3.89
C TYR A 274 34.95 5.81 4.29
N SER A 275 35.92 5.72 5.19
CA SER A 275 36.26 4.47 5.89
C SER A 275 35.83 4.56 7.35
#